data_619254d8647c57bdf4a13cc95411b92b
#
_entry.id   619254d8647c57bdf4a13cc95411b92b
#
_cell.length_a   1.000
_cell.length_b   1.000
_cell.length_c   1.000
_cell.angle_alpha   90.00
_cell.angle_beta   90.00
_cell.angle_gamma   90.00
#
_symmetry.space_group_name_H-M   'P 1'
#
loop_
_entity.id
_entity.type
_entity.pdbx_description
1 polymer ?
#
loop_
_entity_poly.entity_id
_entity_poly.type
_entity_poly.pdbx_seq_one_letter_code
_entity_poly.pdbx_strand_id
1 'polypeptide(L)'
;MKELLAAFLLTQQFMPDDMYTFDVPFQLACTPSFTSMVEHLEKDYGEIPMVMSHMSLDTTIVLFVNKEQTTSTLVVTRSNKDREEACILWGGQSNGTSLSINPNPVYPEEKT
;
A
#
# COMPACT_ATOMS: atom_id res chain seq x y z
N MET A 1 -6.88 22.25 -14.75
CA MET A 1 -5.47 22.61 -14.86
C MET A 1 -5.00 23.43 -13.71
N LYS A 2 -5.69 24.52 -13.41
CA LYS A 2 -5.29 25.33 -12.27
C LYS A 2 -5.32 24.57 -10.97
N GLU A 3 -6.32 23.73 -10.76
CA GLU A 3 -6.46 22.99 -9.53
C GLU A 3 -5.35 21.97 -9.37
N LEU A 4 -4.96 21.33 -10.45
CA LEU A 4 -3.89 20.36 -10.38
C LEU A 4 -2.57 21.03 -10.05
N LEU A 5 -2.30 22.18 -10.63
CA LEU A 5 -1.09 22.90 -10.36
C LEU A 5 -1.04 23.39 -8.93
N ALA A 6 -2.16 23.86 -8.39
CA ALA A 6 -2.20 24.31 -7.01
C ALA A 6 -1.94 23.17 -6.04
N ALA A 7 -2.50 22.00 -6.31
CA ALA A 7 -2.26 20.85 -5.43
C ALA A 7 -0.80 20.45 -5.44
N PHE A 8 -0.15 20.50 -6.60
CA PHE A 8 1.26 20.18 -6.71
C PHE A 8 2.11 21.16 -5.90
N LEU A 9 1.80 22.44 -5.99
CA LEU A 9 2.54 23.46 -5.25
C LEU A 9 2.36 23.28 -3.75
N LEU A 10 1.16 22.96 -3.30
CA LEU A 10 0.93 22.73 -1.88
C LEU A 10 1.73 21.55 -1.38
N THR A 11 1.79 20.48 -2.15
CA THR A 11 2.58 19.31 -1.76
C THR A 11 4.03 19.70 -1.59
N GLN A 12 4.58 20.47 -2.50
CA GLN A 12 5.97 20.88 -2.41
C GLN A 12 6.23 21.75 -1.22
N GLN A 13 5.27 22.58 -0.83
CA GLN A 13 5.45 23.49 0.31
C GLN A 13 5.62 22.74 1.62
N PHE A 14 5.10 21.50 1.71
CA PHE A 14 5.19 20.76 2.94
C PHE A 14 6.32 19.74 2.95
N MET A 15 7.17 19.75 1.93
CA MET A 15 8.29 18.81 1.89
C MET A 15 9.53 19.47 2.46
N PRO A 16 10.27 18.76 3.32
CA PRO A 16 11.56 19.26 3.78
C PRO A 16 12.53 19.43 2.64
N ASP A 17 13.56 20.25 2.86
CA ASP A 17 14.53 20.55 1.81
C ASP A 17 15.31 19.34 1.33
N ASP A 18 15.46 18.33 2.17
CA ASP A 18 16.20 17.13 1.80
C ASP A 18 15.31 16.07 1.18
N MET A 19 14.05 16.38 0.92
CA MET A 19 13.14 15.44 0.27
C MET A 19 12.85 15.90 -1.15
N TYR A 20 12.64 14.94 -2.01
CA TYR A 20 12.30 15.23 -3.40
C TYR A 20 11.41 14.10 -3.91
N THR A 21 10.74 14.34 -5.04
CA THR A 21 9.91 13.33 -5.67
C THR A 21 10.56 12.85 -6.94
N PHE A 22 10.32 11.59 -7.28
CA PHE A 22 10.73 11.08 -8.58
C PHE A 22 9.66 10.10 -9.05
N ASP A 23 9.56 9.96 -10.35
CA ASP A 23 8.55 9.13 -10.95
C ASP A 23 9.09 7.74 -11.18
N VAL A 24 8.29 6.74 -10.88
CA VAL A 24 8.65 5.35 -11.09
C VAL A 24 7.67 4.75 -12.08
N PRO A 25 8.10 4.44 -13.31
CA PRO A 25 7.19 3.83 -14.27
C PRO A 25 7.07 2.34 -13.99
N PHE A 26 5.88 1.89 -13.60
CA PHE A 26 5.64 0.47 -13.40
C PHE A 26 4.17 0.17 -13.66
N GLN A 27 3.91 -1.11 -13.93
CA GLN A 27 2.56 -1.58 -14.17
C GLN A 27 2.07 -2.30 -12.93
N LEU A 28 0.82 -2.08 -12.59
CA LEU A 28 0.23 -2.72 -11.43
C LEU A 28 -0.61 -3.90 -11.86
N ALA A 29 -0.53 -4.99 -11.11
CA ALA A 29 -1.41 -6.14 -11.29
C ALA A 29 -2.69 -5.89 -10.51
N CYS A 30 -3.82 -5.92 -11.18
CA CYS A 30 -5.09 -5.55 -10.58
C CYS A 30 -6.14 -6.61 -10.78
N THR A 31 -7.10 -6.64 -9.86
CA THR A 31 -8.31 -7.45 -10.00
C THR A 31 -9.51 -6.51 -10.03
N PRO A 32 -10.66 -6.98 -10.56
CA PRO A 32 -11.82 -6.11 -10.68
C PRO A 32 -12.54 -5.82 -9.36
N SER A 33 -12.13 -6.45 -8.26
CA SER A 33 -12.74 -6.18 -6.97
C SER A 33 -11.79 -6.55 -5.85
N PHE A 34 -12.04 -5.99 -4.67
CA PHE A 34 -11.27 -6.35 -3.49
C PHE A 34 -11.48 -7.81 -3.14
N THR A 35 -12.70 -8.32 -3.28
CA THR A 35 -13.00 -9.72 -3.00
C THR A 35 -12.16 -10.65 -3.86
N SER A 36 -12.02 -10.36 -5.14
CA SER A 36 -11.18 -11.15 -6.02
C SER A 36 -9.73 -11.14 -5.57
N MET A 37 -9.24 -10.00 -5.14
CA MET A 37 -7.86 -9.88 -4.65
C MET A 37 -7.67 -10.70 -3.38
N VAL A 38 -8.63 -10.65 -2.46
CA VAL A 38 -8.56 -11.42 -1.22
C VAL A 38 -8.47 -12.92 -1.55
N GLU A 39 -9.34 -13.39 -2.44
CA GLU A 39 -9.33 -14.79 -2.80
C GLU A 39 -8.04 -15.22 -3.47
N HIS A 40 -7.53 -14.37 -4.35
CA HIS A 40 -6.30 -14.66 -5.07
C HIS A 40 -5.11 -14.76 -4.11
N LEU A 41 -4.97 -13.80 -3.21
CA LEU A 41 -3.82 -13.78 -2.30
C LEU A 41 -3.92 -14.89 -1.27
N GLU A 42 -5.12 -15.24 -0.83
CA GLU A 42 -5.28 -16.32 0.10
C GLU A 42 -4.97 -17.67 -0.57
N LYS A 43 -5.48 -17.86 -1.78
CA LYS A 43 -5.29 -19.12 -2.48
C LYS A 43 -3.84 -19.36 -2.86
N ASP A 44 -3.18 -18.33 -3.38
CA ASP A 44 -1.84 -18.51 -3.94
C ASP A 44 -0.75 -18.38 -2.90
N TYR A 45 -0.96 -17.57 -1.87
CA TYR A 45 0.09 -17.27 -0.91
C TYR A 45 -0.32 -17.47 0.55
N GLY A 46 -1.58 -17.79 0.80
CA GLY A 46 -2.06 -17.92 2.18
C GLY A 46 -2.10 -16.58 2.92
N GLU A 47 -2.18 -15.48 2.19
CA GLU A 47 -2.17 -14.16 2.79
C GLU A 47 -3.57 -13.67 3.08
N ILE A 48 -3.74 -13.02 4.20
CA ILE A 48 -5.01 -12.42 4.59
C ILE A 48 -4.80 -10.96 4.91
N PRO A 49 -5.86 -10.14 4.81
CA PRO A 49 -5.71 -8.72 5.10
C PRO A 49 -5.50 -8.49 6.60
N MET A 50 -4.42 -7.84 6.95
CA MET A 50 -4.06 -7.63 8.33
C MET A 50 -4.13 -6.17 8.77
N VAL A 51 -3.80 -5.25 7.87
CA VAL A 51 -3.79 -3.82 8.21
C VAL A 51 -4.50 -3.07 7.10
N MET A 52 -5.37 -2.14 7.47
CA MET A 52 -6.13 -1.39 6.50
C MET A 52 -6.09 0.07 6.87
N SER A 53 -5.86 0.93 5.90
CA SER A 53 -5.82 2.36 6.10
C SER A 53 -6.60 3.05 5.00
N HIS A 54 -7.58 3.86 5.38
CA HIS A 54 -8.37 4.61 4.42
C HIS A 54 -7.63 5.90 4.07
N MET A 55 -7.36 6.09 2.79
CA MET A 55 -6.68 7.29 2.34
C MET A 55 -7.67 8.36 1.94
N SER A 56 -8.85 7.96 1.50
CA SER A 56 -9.92 8.86 1.14
C SER A 56 -11.21 8.07 1.18
N LEU A 57 -12.32 8.69 0.79
CA LEU A 57 -13.61 8.02 0.82
C LEU A 57 -13.67 6.81 -0.08
N ASP A 58 -12.90 6.81 -1.16
CA ASP A 58 -12.98 5.73 -2.13
C ASP A 58 -11.67 4.96 -2.31
N THR A 59 -10.66 5.26 -1.53
CA THR A 59 -9.34 4.62 -1.69
C THR A 59 -8.83 4.11 -0.35
N THR A 60 -8.46 2.83 -0.32
CA THR A 60 -7.97 2.18 0.89
C THR A 60 -6.71 1.40 0.54
N ILE A 61 -5.75 1.43 1.43
CA ILE A 61 -4.54 0.61 1.32
C ILE A 61 -4.65 -0.52 2.32
N VAL A 62 -4.35 -1.74 1.88
CA VAL A 62 -4.48 -2.93 2.70
C VAL A 62 -3.18 -3.72 2.63
N LEU A 63 -2.67 -4.10 3.78
CA LEU A 63 -1.49 -4.97 3.85
C LEU A 63 -1.96 -6.39 4.13
N PHE A 64 -1.60 -7.30 3.24
CA PHE A 64 -1.88 -8.72 3.38
C PHE A 64 -0.63 -9.43 3.86
N VAL A 65 -0.79 -10.37 4.77
CA VAL A 65 0.35 -11.10 5.34
C VAL A 65 -0.07 -12.56 5.51
N ASN A 66 0.83 -13.49 5.23
CA ASN A 66 0.52 -14.90 5.45
C ASN A 66 0.70 -15.27 6.92
N LYS A 67 0.21 -16.44 7.28
CA LYS A 67 0.19 -16.87 8.67
C LYS A 67 1.59 -16.91 9.29
N GLU A 68 2.55 -17.37 8.51
CA GLU A 68 3.93 -17.48 8.97
C GLU A 68 4.66 -16.15 8.97
N GLN A 69 4.04 -15.11 8.43
CA GLN A 69 4.63 -13.77 8.34
C GLN A 69 5.91 -13.76 7.51
N THR A 70 5.93 -14.60 6.47
CA THR A 70 7.08 -14.66 5.57
C THR A 70 6.82 -13.99 4.24
N THR A 71 5.55 -13.74 3.88
CA THR A 71 5.23 -13.01 2.66
C THR A 71 4.22 -11.92 2.98
N SER A 72 4.27 -10.85 2.22
CA SER A 72 3.33 -9.76 2.40
C SER A 72 3.06 -9.10 1.06
N THR A 73 1.89 -8.51 0.93
CA THR A 73 1.48 -7.82 -0.29
C THR A 73 0.72 -6.56 0.11
N LEU A 74 1.12 -5.44 -0.46
CA LEU A 74 0.45 -4.18 -0.22
C LEU A 74 -0.45 -3.90 -1.41
N VAL A 75 -1.74 -3.68 -1.13
CA VAL A 75 -2.77 -3.53 -2.14
C VAL A 75 -3.46 -2.19 -1.95
N VAL A 76 -3.70 -1.48 -3.04
CA VAL A 76 -4.55 -0.31 -3.01
C VAL A 76 -5.88 -0.70 -3.64
N THR A 77 -6.99 -0.41 -2.96
CA THR A 77 -8.31 -0.63 -3.51
C THR A 77 -8.97 0.70 -3.76
N ARG A 78 -9.76 0.75 -4.80
CA ARG A 78 -10.48 1.94 -5.16
C ARG A 78 -11.89 1.55 -5.52
N SER A 79 -12.84 2.26 -4.99
CA SER A 79 -14.25 1.95 -5.23
C SER A 79 -15.01 3.26 -5.41
N ASN A 80 -15.64 3.42 -6.56
CA ASN A 80 -16.51 4.55 -6.80
C ASN A 80 -17.77 4.04 -7.47
N LYS A 81 -18.64 4.94 -7.88
CA LYS A 81 -19.94 4.54 -8.40
C LYS A 81 -19.87 3.57 -9.55
N ASP A 82 -18.91 3.74 -10.42
CA ASP A 82 -18.90 3.01 -11.67
C ASP A 82 -17.82 1.95 -11.72
N ARG A 83 -16.91 1.92 -10.77
CA ARG A 83 -15.76 1.08 -10.89
C ARG A 83 -15.23 0.66 -9.54
N GLU A 84 -14.75 -0.54 -9.49
CA GLU A 84 -14.02 -1.03 -8.34
C GLU A 84 -12.79 -1.75 -8.87
N GLU A 85 -11.66 -1.60 -8.18
CA GLU A 85 -10.47 -2.35 -8.56
C GLU A 85 -9.55 -2.44 -7.36
N ALA A 86 -8.75 -3.49 -7.34
CA ALA A 86 -7.73 -3.68 -6.31
C ALA A 86 -6.43 -3.99 -7.03
N CYS A 87 -5.38 -3.27 -6.70
CA CYS A 87 -4.11 -3.38 -7.40
C CYS A 87 -2.97 -3.61 -6.43
N ILE A 88 -2.06 -4.50 -6.80
CA ILE A 88 -0.90 -4.78 -5.98
C ILE A 88 0.13 -3.67 -6.19
N LEU A 89 0.46 -2.98 -5.11
CA LEU A 89 1.51 -1.96 -5.15
C LEU A 89 2.87 -2.57 -4.90
N TRP A 90 2.94 -3.59 -4.06
CA TRP A 90 4.22 -4.13 -3.65
C TRP A 90 4.01 -5.52 -3.05
N GLY A 91 4.95 -6.41 -3.29
CA GLY A 91 4.93 -7.73 -2.70
C GLY A 91 6.32 -8.07 -2.20
N GLY A 92 6.40 -8.72 -1.05
CA GLY A 92 7.67 -9.04 -0.44
C GLY A 92 7.71 -10.42 0.15
N GLN A 93 8.92 -10.95 0.27
CA GLN A 93 9.14 -12.25 0.85
C GLN A 93 10.33 -12.15 1.78
N SER A 94 10.22 -12.75 2.95
CA SER A 94 11.21 -12.59 3.99
C SER A 94 12.32 -13.62 3.96
N ASN A 95 12.48 -14.40 2.97
CA ASN A 95 13.63 -15.30 2.79
C ASN A 95 14.13 -15.93 4.08
N GLY A 96 13.26 -16.59 4.81
CA GLY A 96 13.65 -17.26 6.04
C GLY A 96 13.62 -16.42 7.28
N THR A 97 13.28 -15.14 7.15
CA THR A 97 13.12 -14.28 8.30
C THR A 97 11.67 -13.85 8.38
N SER A 98 11.09 -13.92 9.54
CA SER A 98 9.69 -13.53 9.68
C SER A 98 9.50 -12.04 9.54
N LEU A 99 8.43 -11.66 8.88
CA LEU A 99 7.98 -10.29 8.90
C LEU A 99 7.34 -10.02 10.25
N SER A 100 7.75 -8.96 10.92
CA SER A 100 7.23 -8.64 12.24
C SER A 100 6.22 -7.52 12.14
N ILE A 101 5.01 -7.75 12.61
CA ILE A 101 3.99 -6.71 12.69
C ILE A 101 3.93 -6.28 14.13
N ASN A 102 4.32 -5.04 14.36
CA ASN A 102 4.41 -4.52 15.71
C ASN A 102 3.24 -3.58 15.95
N PRO A 103 2.39 -3.83 16.96
CA PRO A 103 1.26 -2.95 17.21
C PRO A 103 1.67 -1.57 17.71
N ASN A 104 2.91 -1.45 18.20
CA ASN A 104 3.41 -0.15 18.63
C ASN A 104 4.43 0.33 17.62
N PRO A 105 4.35 1.58 17.19
CA PRO A 105 5.32 2.08 16.22
C PRO A 105 6.74 2.00 16.78
N VAL A 106 7.67 1.69 15.91
CA VAL A 106 9.07 1.63 16.29
C VAL A 106 9.80 2.69 15.50
N TYR A 107 10.38 3.66 16.20
CA TYR A 107 11.12 4.72 15.54
C TYR A 107 12.60 4.41 15.56
N PRO A 108 13.35 4.84 14.58
CA PRO A 108 14.77 4.61 14.58
C PRO A 108 15.39 5.31 15.77
N GLU A 109 16.37 4.62 16.41
CA GLU A 109 16.99 5.19 17.50
C GLU A 109 17.85 6.18 17.08
N GLU A 110 17.89 7.18 17.25
CA GLU A 110 18.54 8.03 16.78
C GLU A 110 19.34 8.40 17.16
N LYS A 111 19.60 8.64 17.10
CA LYS A 111 20.21 9.10 17.24
C LYS A 111 20.66 9.46 18.14
N THR A 112 20.41 9.09 18.57
CA THR A 112 20.77 9.48 19.74
C THR A 112 22.16 9.57 19.84
#